data_d3ecdf52d1e2fd02874efa88167443bb
#
_entry.id   d3ecdf52d1e2fd02874efa88167443bb
#
_cell.length_a   1.000
_cell.length_b   1.000
_cell.length_c   1.000
_cell.angle_alpha   90.00
_cell.angle_beta   90.00
_cell.angle_gamma   90.00
#
_symmetry.space_group_name_H-M   'P 1'
#
loop_
_entity.id
_entity.type
_entity.pdbx_description
1 polymer ?
#
loop_
_entity_poly.entity_id
_entity_poly.type
_entity_poly.pdbx_seq_one_letter_code
_entity_poly.pdbx_strand_id
1 'polypeptide(L)'
;DDIAEAARRFAPSKRYWAIVGNGPNVVAALEVRIKLSELCYKSIACDVTEDKKHIDLSSEPLILVCAAGLIGGTADDVAKEVAIYKAHKATPIVIATEGDERFAAASAVLSVPAVDPALAFVLSAMVGHLFGYEAALAIDASARPLREAREVIREALAVGGDADDILRHVQAGILGHGERFLDGLRTGSYNGHLEASTAVRLATLLRDMADPNVLEVYQRVTGTVATPGVVIDDITAALTSAIEELTRPVDAIKHQAKTVTVGISRNDEGVLDRALVQEVLAAGAGRDRLSYRTLKVLADLDPAVESVVGFTRYRIEGDPAADATISIVDRGGLSREVPSRVDRNAHLVGTKRRIASDKEVLVARGRSDGRTVVFVPEVKGGTCTGITLLHVRFHDRLPAATMRGVLQGYDHRYDRLVDWVTETEGTFRDDRLAELPVADLLIQPISDTADHWRS
;
A
#
# COMPACT_ATOMS: atom_id res chain seq x y z
N ASP A 1 -17.01 -17.91 15.37
CA ASP A 1 -18.29 -17.71 14.66
C ASP A 1 -18.94 -16.35 15.01
N ASP A 2 -18.97 -15.95 16.28
CA ASP A 2 -19.66 -14.73 16.74
C ASP A 2 -19.07 -13.44 16.11
N ILE A 3 -17.75 -13.39 15.89
CA ILE A 3 -17.08 -12.24 15.26
C ILE A 3 -17.57 -12.08 13.81
N ALA A 4 -17.59 -13.18 13.06
CA ALA A 4 -18.04 -13.15 11.66
C ALA A 4 -19.53 -12.85 11.55
N GLU A 5 -20.37 -13.34 12.50
CA GLU A 5 -21.78 -13.03 12.55
C GLU A 5 -22.02 -11.54 12.83
N ALA A 6 -21.37 -11.00 13.86
CA ALA A 6 -21.46 -9.58 14.19
C ALA A 6 -21.00 -8.68 13.04
N ALA A 7 -19.90 -9.04 12.39
CA ALA A 7 -19.38 -8.31 11.23
C ALA A 7 -20.36 -8.33 10.06
N ARG A 8 -20.87 -9.50 9.66
CA ARG A 8 -21.87 -9.63 8.58
C ARG A 8 -23.15 -8.84 8.86
N ARG A 9 -23.60 -8.87 10.12
CA ARG A 9 -24.86 -8.21 10.50
C ARG A 9 -24.77 -6.70 10.53
N PHE A 10 -23.64 -6.13 10.95
CA PHE A 10 -23.56 -4.71 11.27
C PHE A 10 -22.66 -3.89 10.35
N ALA A 11 -21.59 -4.47 9.79
CA ALA A 11 -20.60 -3.71 9.04
C ALA A 11 -21.11 -3.13 7.71
N PRO A 12 -21.87 -3.86 6.85
CA PRO A 12 -22.25 -3.35 5.53
C PRO A 12 -23.19 -2.15 5.57
N SER A 13 -24.08 -2.07 6.57
CA SER A 13 -25.12 -1.03 6.65
C SER A 13 -24.68 0.26 7.36
N LYS A 14 -23.55 0.24 8.09
CA LYS A 14 -23.11 1.38 8.90
C LYS A 14 -22.05 2.21 8.19
N ARG A 15 -22.38 3.49 7.93
CA ARG A 15 -21.47 4.43 7.28
C ARG A 15 -20.39 4.95 8.23
N TYR A 16 -20.78 5.33 9.43
CA TYR A 16 -19.89 5.91 10.43
C TYR A 16 -19.50 4.87 11.47
N TRP A 17 -18.21 4.84 11.76
CA TRP A 17 -17.64 3.90 12.72
C TRP A 17 -16.78 4.65 13.73
N ALA A 18 -16.71 4.11 14.92
CA ALA A 18 -15.79 4.56 15.95
C ALA A 18 -15.24 3.37 16.72
N ILE A 19 -14.08 3.55 17.30
CA ILE A 19 -13.47 2.57 18.20
C ILE A 19 -13.14 3.30 19.49
N VAL A 20 -13.48 2.69 20.61
CA VAL A 20 -13.25 3.29 21.92
C VAL A 20 -12.63 2.29 22.86
N GLY A 21 -11.85 2.81 23.82
CA GLY A 21 -11.26 2.00 24.89
C GLY A 21 -10.84 2.88 26.06
N ASN A 22 -10.78 2.28 27.27
CA ASN A 22 -10.36 2.95 28.49
C ASN A 22 -9.13 2.23 29.10
N GLY A 23 -8.26 2.97 29.78
CA GLY A 23 -7.04 2.40 30.33
C GLY A 23 -6.15 1.76 29.27
N PRO A 24 -5.58 0.55 29.50
CA PRO A 24 -4.75 -0.15 28.51
C PRO A 24 -5.49 -0.42 27.18
N ASN A 25 -6.80 -0.55 27.21
CA ASN A 25 -7.60 -0.77 26.00
C ASN A 25 -7.61 0.43 25.01
N VAL A 26 -7.14 1.62 25.42
CA VAL A 26 -6.90 2.74 24.50
C VAL A 26 -5.86 2.36 23.44
N VAL A 27 -4.83 1.61 23.82
CA VAL A 27 -3.79 1.15 22.88
C VAL A 27 -4.39 0.17 21.87
N ALA A 28 -5.24 -0.76 22.33
CA ALA A 28 -5.95 -1.68 21.46
C ALA A 28 -6.89 -0.92 20.50
N ALA A 29 -7.64 0.06 21.01
CA ALA A 29 -8.54 0.86 20.20
C ALA A 29 -7.80 1.64 19.09
N LEU A 30 -6.64 2.22 19.39
CA LEU A 30 -5.80 2.92 18.42
C LEU A 30 -5.30 1.97 17.31
N GLU A 31 -4.81 0.78 17.66
CA GLU A 31 -4.33 -0.23 16.71
C GLU A 31 -5.48 -0.76 15.85
N VAL A 32 -6.59 -1.12 16.47
CA VAL A 32 -7.78 -1.62 15.76
C VAL A 32 -8.33 -0.56 14.80
N ARG A 33 -8.34 0.72 15.20
CA ARG A 33 -8.74 1.83 14.32
C ARG A 33 -7.93 1.84 13.03
N ILE A 34 -6.60 1.70 13.13
CA ILE A 34 -5.72 1.67 11.96
C ILE A 34 -6.11 0.51 11.05
N LYS A 35 -6.23 -0.70 11.59
CA LYS A 35 -6.56 -1.90 10.82
C LYS A 35 -7.93 -1.83 10.17
N LEU A 36 -8.95 -1.38 10.88
CA LEU A 36 -10.27 -1.25 10.30
C LEU A 36 -10.34 -0.15 9.23
N SER A 37 -9.62 0.96 9.42
CA SER A 37 -9.51 2.00 8.38
C SER A 37 -8.86 1.46 7.11
N GLU A 38 -7.82 0.64 7.24
CA GLU A 38 -7.13 0.02 6.11
C GLU A 38 -8.00 -1.05 5.42
N LEU A 39 -8.59 -1.96 6.19
CA LEU A 39 -9.33 -3.10 5.65
C LEU A 39 -10.70 -2.71 5.09
N CYS A 40 -11.40 -1.79 5.75
CA CYS A 40 -12.76 -1.39 5.39
C CYS A 40 -12.86 -0.04 4.67
N TYR A 41 -11.71 0.62 4.41
CA TYR A 41 -11.63 1.88 3.67
C TYR A 41 -12.47 3.01 4.29
N LYS A 42 -12.38 3.16 5.59
CA LYS A 42 -13.17 4.15 6.35
C LYS A 42 -12.28 5.11 7.15
N SER A 43 -12.75 6.34 7.28
CA SER A 43 -12.24 7.25 8.31
C SER A 43 -12.94 6.89 9.63
N ILE A 44 -12.18 6.40 10.61
CA ILE A 44 -12.70 5.89 11.87
C ILE A 44 -12.17 6.74 13.01
N ALA A 45 -13.06 7.28 13.83
CA ALA A 45 -12.72 8.00 15.05
C ALA A 45 -12.23 7.01 16.12
N CYS A 46 -11.29 7.46 16.96
CA CYS A 46 -10.83 6.68 18.12
C CYS A 46 -10.76 7.60 19.34
N ASP A 47 -11.51 7.25 20.36
CA ASP A 47 -11.69 8.07 21.56
C ASP A 47 -11.72 7.19 22.82
N VAL A 48 -11.81 7.81 24.00
CA VAL A 48 -12.27 7.13 25.21
C VAL A 48 -13.80 7.05 25.20
N THR A 49 -14.37 6.13 25.97
CA THR A 49 -15.81 5.87 25.92
C THR A 49 -16.63 7.10 26.29
N GLU A 50 -16.17 7.90 27.26
CA GLU A 50 -16.91 9.09 27.70
C GLU A 50 -17.01 10.17 26.63
N ASP A 51 -15.95 10.42 25.88
CA ASP A 51 -15.91 11.48 24.86
C ASP A 51 -16.85 11.18 23.68
N LYS A 52 -17.13 9.91 23.40
CA LYS A 52 -17.94 9.47 22.26
C LYS A 52 -19.45 9.73 22.42
N LYS A 53 -19.94 10.03 23.61
CA LYS A 53 -21.38 10.21 23.88
C LYS A 53 -21.98 11.54 23.43
N HIS A 54 -21.19 12.48 22.95
CA HIS A 54 -21.65 13.82 22.56
C HIS A 54 -22.32 13.86 21.17
N ILE A 55 -21.91 14.77 20.30
CA ILE A 55 -22.56 14.99 18.99
C ILE A 55 -22.43 13.78 18.04
N ASP A 56 -21.40 12.99 18.19
CA ASP A 56 -21.07 11.89 17.29
C ASP A 56 -22.13 10.79 17.24
N LEU A 57 -22.93 10.63 18.28
CA LEU A 57 -23.99 9.64 18.33
C LEU A 57 -25.14 9.94 17.38
N SER A 58 -25.30 11.20 16.94
CA SER A 58 -26.34 11.60 15.98
C SER A 58 -26.24 10.91 14.63
N SER A 59 -25.05 10.41 14.27
CA SER A 59 -24.80 9.65 13.05
C SER A 59 -25.13 8.16 13.15
N GLU A 60 -25.65 7.70 14.29
CA GLU A 60 -25.98 6.30 14.59
C GLU A 60 -24.82 5.32 14.26
N PRO A 61 -23.59 5.57 14.75
CA PRO A 61 -22.41 4.86 14.31
C PRO A 61 -22.38 3.40 14.79
N LEU A 62 -21.56 2.56 14.10
CA LEU A 62 -21.04 1.34 14.69
C LEU A 62 -19.89 1.72 15.63
N ILE A 63 -19.97 1.29 16.88
CA ILE A 63 -18.94 1.56 17.90
C ILE A 63 -18.36 0.24 18.40
N LEU A 64 -17.09 -0.01 18.09
CA LEU A 64 -16.37 -1.14 18.65
C LEU A 64 -15.72 -0.71 19.97
N VAL A 65 -16.10 -1.36 21.05
CA VAL A 65 -15.66 -1.04 22.42
C VAL A 65 -14.63 -2.08 22.87
N CYS A 66 -13.39 -1.66 23.06
CA CYS A 66 -12.33 -2.48 23.63
C CYS A 66 -12.44 -2.44 25.15
N ALA A 67 -12.92 -3.53 25.77
CA ALA A 67 -13.24 -3.61 27.19
C ALA A 67 -12.70 -4.89 27.86
N ALA A 68 -11.87 -5.69 27.20
CA ALA A 68 -11.30 -6.88 27.80
C ALA A 68 -10.47 -6.54 29.05
N GLY A 69 -10.64 -7.31 30.11
CA GLY A 69 -9.91 -7.15 31.37
C GLY A 69 -10.30 -5.93 32.21
N LEU A 70 -11.33 -5.18 31.84
CA LEU A 70 -11.84 -4.10 32.67
C LEU A 70 -12.48 -4.66 33.95
N ILE A 71 -12.19 -4.04 35.10
CA ILE A 71 -12.69 -4.44 36.42
C ILE A 71 -13.21 -3.24 37.19
N GLY A 72 -14.03 -3.49 38.22
CA GLY A 72 -14.52 -2.47 39.14
C GLY A 72 -15.26 -1.32 38.50
N GLY A 73 -15.13 -0.12 39.06
CA GLY A 73 -15.87 1.06 38.62
C GLY A 73 -15.64 1.45 37.17
N THR A 74 -14.45 1.25 36.61
CA THR A 74 -14.16 1.53 35.21
C THR A 74 -15.02 0.67 34.28
N ALA A 75 -15.20 -0.61 34.60
CA ALA A 75 -16.04 -1.49 33.81
C ALA A 75 -17.53 -1.12 33.92
N ASP A 76 -17.98 -0.71 35.13
CA ASP A 76 -19.36 -0.25 35.38
C ASP A 76 -19.66 1.04 34.59
N ASP A 77 -18.71 1.96 34.54
CA ASP A 77 -18.85 3.21 33.79
C ASP A 77 -18.90 2.95 32.26
N VAL A 78 -18.01 2.10 31.73
CA VAL A 78 -18.05 1.71 30.33
C VAL A 78 -19.38 1.02 29.98
N ALA A 79 -19.91 0.17 30.85
CA ALA A 79 -21.22 -0.47 30.65
C ALA A 79 -22.37 0.55 30.56
N LYS A 80 -22.34 1.60 31.39
CA LYS A 80 -23.32 2.72 31.32
C LYS A 80 -23.21 3.48 29.99
N GLU A 81 -21.95 3.77 29.54
CA GLU A 81 -21.73 4.43 28.24
C GLU A 81 -22.22 3.57 27.08
N VAL A 82 -22.03 2.25 27.10
CA VAL A 82 -22.58 1.31 26.11
C VAL A 82 -24.11 1.38 26.06
N ALA A 83 -24.78 1.47 27.22
CA ALA A 83 -26.24 1.63 27.30
C ALA A 83 -26.67 2.98 26.71
N ILE A 84 -25.94 4.06 26.95
CA ILE A 84 -26.18 5.39 26.36
C ILE A 84 -26.04 5.33 24.84
N TYR A 85 -24.98 4.72 24.32
CA TYR A 85 -24.78 4.53 22.87
C TYR A 85 -26.00 3.84 22.25
N LYS A 86 -26.45 2.74 22.86
CA LYS A 86 -27.64 2.00 22.40
C LYS A 86 -28.90 2.82 22.41
N ALA A 87 -29.10 3.60 23.46
CA ALA A 87 -30.27 4.49 23.59
C ALA A 87 -30.31 5.57 22.49
N HIS A 88 -29.13 6.00 22.01
CA HIS A 88 -28.97 6.92 20.89
C HIS A 88 -28.88 6.22 19.51
N LYS A 89 -29.34 4.99 19.39
CA LYS A 89 -29.41 4.18 18.15
C LYS A 89 -28.04 3.86 17.53
N ALA A 90 -26.94 4.11 18.22
CA ALA A 90 -25.66 3.58 17.82
C ALA A 90 -25.66 2.03 17.93
N THR A 91 -24.70 1.41 17.30
CA THR A 91 -24.54 -0.05 17.32
C THR A 91 -23.25 -0.41 18.07
N PRO A 92 -23.30 -0.46 19.42
CA PRO A 92 -22.13 -0.85 20.21
C PRO A 92 -21.89 -2.36 20.11
N ILE A 93 -20.68 -2.73 19.71
CA ILE A 93 -20.13 -4.09 19.75
C ILE A 93 -19.01 -4.09 20.78
N VAL A 94 -19.10 -4.92 21.82
CA VAL A 94 -18.17 -4.89 22.94
C VAL A 94 -17.26 -6.12 22.90
N ILE A 95 -15.95 -5.92 22.98
CA ILE A 95 -14.97 -6.97 23.22
C ILE A 95 -14.76 -7.04 24.74
N ALA A 96 -15.25 -8.08 25.38
CA ALA A 96 -15.25 -8.21 26.84
C ALA A 96 -14.71 -9.58 27.30
N THR A 97 -14.30 -9.65 28.54
CA THR A 97 -13.89 -10.92 29.17
C THR A 97 -15.12 -11.84 29.29
N GLU A 98 -14.92 -13.11 28.99
CA GLU A 98 -15.96 -14.15 29.11
C GLU A 98 -16.61 -14.13 30.49
N GLY A 99 -17.97 -14.23 30.50
CA GLY A 99 -18.76 -14.18 31.73
C GLY A 99 -19.04 -12.77 32.28
N ASP A 100 -18.61 -11.71 31.60
CA ASP A 100 -18.95 -10.35 32.00
C ASP A 100 -20.34 -9.93 31.50
N GLU A 101 -21.33 -10.02 32.35
CA GLU A 101 -22.74 -9.74 32.03
C GLU A 101 -23.07 -8.23 32.00
N ARG A 102 -22.15 -7.35 32.40
CA ARG A 102 -22.39 -5.88 32.46
C ARG A 102 -22.72 -5.28 31.10
N PHE A 103 -22.26 -5.89 30.03
CA PHE A 103 -22.42 -5.40 28.66
C PHE A 103 -23.68 -5.91 27.94
N ALA A 104 -24.69 -6.39 28.67
CA ALA A 104 -25.94 -6.91 28.10
C ALA A 104 -26.71 -5.89 27.21
N ALA A 105 -26.48 -4.59 27.38
CA ALA A 105 -27.05 -3.54 26.53
C ALA A 105 -26.40 -3.47 25.13
N ALA A 106 -25.25 -4.08 24.90
CA ALA A 106 -24.56 -4.07 23.62
C ALA A 106 -25.40 -4.73 22.50
N SER A 107 -25.10 -4.37 21.26
CA SER A 107 -25.70 -5.02 20.08
C SER A 107 -25.13 -6.42 19.83
N ALA A 108 -23.85 -6.60 20.22
CA ALA A 108 -23.15 -7.88 20.29
C ALA A 108 -22.02 -7.79 21.32
N VAL A 109 -21.71 -8.91 21.96
CA VAL A 109 -20.55 -9.07 22.83
C VAL A 109 -19.62 -10.13 22.20
N LEU A 110 -18.37 -9.77 22.00
CA LEU A 110 -17.33 -10.63 21.50
C LEU A 110 -16.47 -11.06 22.69
N SER A 111 -16.69 -12.27 23.17
CA SER A 111 -16.06 -12.77 24.39
C SER A 111 -14.61 -13.19 24.15
N VAL A 112 -13.74 -12.84 25.10
CA VAL A 112 -12.34 -13.27 25.15
C VAL A 112 -12.07 -13.98 26.47
N PRO A 113 -11.12 -14.94 26.51
CA PRO A 113 -10.79 -15.64 27.76
C PRO A 113 -10.26 -14.67 28.81
N ALA A 114 -10.47 -15.02 30.08
CA ALA A 114 -9.92 -14.29 31.21
C ALA A 114 -8.39 -14.46 31.24
N VAL A 115 -7.68 -13.35 31.22
CA VAL A 115 -6.21 -13.26 31.38
C VAL A 115 -5.86 -12.17 32.36
N ASP A 116 -4.58 -11.99 32.68
CA ASP A 116 -4.12 -10.86 33.49
C ASP A 116 -4.68 -9.54 32.90
N PRO A 117 -5.40 -8.73 33.70
CA PRO A 117 -5.98 -7.46 33.27
C PRO A 117 -4.98 -6.52 32.56
N ALA A 118 -3.71 -6.54 32.93
CA ALA A 118 -2.68 -5.73 32.32
C ALA A 118 -2.36 -6.15 30.87
N LEU A 119 -2.66 -7.39 30.49
CA LEU A 119 -2.42 -7.97 29.17
C LEU A 119 -3.70 -8.15 28.35
N ALA A 120 -4.87 -7.99 28.92
CA ALA A 120 -6.15 -8.27 28.26
C ALA A 120 -6.41 -7.39 27.04
N PHE A 121 -5.85 -6.18 26.99
CA PHE A 121 -5.93 -5.30 25.82
C PHE A 121 -5.37 -5.93 24.54
N VAL A 122 -4.41 -6.87 24.65
CA VAL A 122 -3.89 -7.63 23.50
C VAL A 122 -5.00 -8.45 22.86
N LEU A 123 -5.86 -9.08 23.67
CA LEU A 123 -7.01 -9.84 23.19
C LEU A 123 -8.04 -8.92 22.52
N SER A 124 -8.27 -7.70 23.07
CA SER A 124 -9.10 -6.69 22.40
C SER A 124 -8.55 -6.35 21.01
N ALA A 125 -7.24 -6.17 20.87
CA ALA A 125 -6.62 -5.89 19.57
C ALA A 125 -6.78 -7.06 18.60
N MET A 126 -6.53 -8.30 19.03
CA MET A 126 -6.66 -9.50 18.20
C MET A 126 -8.10 -9.68 17.70
N VAL A 127 -9.09 -9.58 18.57
CA VAL A 127 -10.51 -9.69 18.19
C VAL A 127 -10.92 -8.53 17.29
N GLY A 128 -10.43 -7.33 17.55
CA GLY A 128 -10.66 -6.17 16.70
C GLY A 128 -10.11 -6.37 15.27
N HIS A 129 -8.92 -6.96 15.13
CA HIS A 129 -8.34 -7.31 13.82
C HIS A 129 -9.19 -8.36 13.08
N LEU A 130 -9.63 -9.42 13.78
CA LEU A 130 -10.51 -10.43 13.22
C LEU A 130 -11.85 -9.85 12.79
N PHE A 131 -12.44 -8.98 13.62
CA PHE A 131 -13.66 -8.26 13.25
C PHE A 131 -13.45 -7.41 11.99
N GLY A 132 -12.33 -6.69 11.87
CA GLY A 132 -11.98 -5.92 10.69
C GLY A 132 -11.86 -6.77 9.43
N TYR A 133 -11.25 -7.94 9.53
CA TYR A 133 -11.14 -8.90 8.42
C TYR A 133 -12.52 -9.41 7.98
N GLU A 134 -13.35 -9.86 8.91
CA GLU A 134 -14.70 -10.35 8.62
C GLU A 134 -15.63 -9.24 8.11
N ALA A 135 -15.47 -8.02 8.62
CA ALA A 135 -16.20 -6.85 8.13
C ALA A 135 -15.83 -6.52 6.68
N ALA A 136 -14.54 -6.57 6.33
CA ALA A 136 -14.09 -6.38 4.96
C ALA A 136 -14.67 -7.44 4.01
N LEU A 137 -14.70 -8.71 4.43
CA LEU A 137 -15.33 -9.79 3.66
C LEU A 137 -16.84 -9.57 3.49
N ALA A 138 -17.52 -9.11 4.54
CA ALA A 138 -18.96 -8.83 4.49
C ALA A 138 -19.28 -7.67 3.54
N ILE A 139 -18.46 -6.63 3.53
CA ILE A 139 -18.57 -5.48 2.62
C ILE A 139 -18.33 -5.93 1.18
N ASP A 140 -17.25 -6.69 0.93
CA ASP A 140 -16.95 -7.25 -0.39
C ASP A 140 -18.06 -8.15 -0.93
N ALA A 141 -18.66 -8.97 -0.05
CA ALA A 141 -19.76 -9.84 -0.42
C ALA A 141 -20.99 -9.07 -0.92
N SER A 142 -21.21 -7.84 -0.48
CA SER A 142 -22.33 -7.00 -0.95
C SER A 142 -22.18 -6.58 -2.42
N ALA A 143 -20.95 -6.59 -2.99
CA ALA A 143 -20.70 -6.33 -4.40
C ALA A 143 -20.97 -7.55 -5.31
N ARG A 144 -21.24 -8.73 -4.76
CA ARG A 144 -21.42 -9.97 -5.54
C ARG A 144 -22.49 -9.84 -6.63
N PRO A 145 -23.72 -9.37 -6.36
CA PRO A 145 -24.74 -9.24 -7.40
C PRO A 145 -24.31 -8.33 -8.57
N LEU A 146 -23.51 -7.31 -8.28
CA LEU A 146 -23.01 -6.36 -9.28
C LEU A 146 -21.87 -6.98 -10.12
N ARG A 147 -21.01 -7.78 -9.50
CA ARG A 147 -19.98 -8.55 -10.22
C ARG A 147 -20.62 -9.59 -11.13
N GLU A 148 -21.64 -10.29 -10.68
CA GLU A 148 -22.40 -11.24 -11.49
C GLU A 148 -23.07 -10.55 -12.68
N ALA A 149 -23.72 -9.38 -12.48
CA ALA A 149 -24.31 -8.59 -13.56
C ALA A 149 -23.27 -8.15 -14.59
N ARG A 150 -22.08 -7.71 -14.15
CA ARG A 150 -20.99 -7.31 -15.06
C ARG A 150 -20.44 -8.52 -15.83
N GLU A 151 -20.42 -9.69 -15.23
CA GLU A 151 -20.01 -10.92 -15.90
C GLU A 151 -20.96 -11.31 -17.01
N VAL A 152 -22.28 -11.20 -16.82
CA VAL A 152 -23.28 -11.40 -17.89
C VAL A 152 -23.00 -10.49 -19.09
N ILE A 153 -22.67 -9.22 -18.86
CA ILE A 153 -22.34 -8.29 -19.94
C ILE A 153 -21.07 -8.76 -20.68
N ARG A 154 -20.03 -9.15 -19.94
CA ARG A 154 -18.78 -9.63 -20.50
C ARG A 154 -18.95 -10.89 -21.36
N GLU A 155 -19.78 -11.83 -20.89
CA GLU A 155 -20.09 -13.05 -21.62
C GLU A 155 -20.88 -12.75 -22.91
N ALA A 156 -21.88 -11.88 -22.83
CA ALA A 156 -22.66 -11.46 -24.02
C ALA A 156 -21.77 -10.82 -25.09
N LEU A 157 -20.84 -9.95 -24.68
CA LEU A 157 -19.88 -9.32 -25.59
C LEU A 157 -18.88 -10.34 -26.18
N ALA A 158 -18.47 -11.35 -25.41
CA ALA A 158 -17.54 -12.38 -25.88
C ALA A 158 -18.14 -13.33 -26.91
N VAL A 159 -19.44 -13.61 -26.81
CA VAL A 159 -20.17 -14.41 -27.82
C VAL A 159 -20.24 -13.68 -29.15
N GLY A 160 -20.30 -12.34 -29.12
CA GLY A 160 -20.43 -11.51 -30.33
C GLY A 160 -21.82 -11.63 -30.96
N GLY A 161 -22.01 -10.96 -32.10
CA GLY A 161 -23.26 -10.94 -32.85
C GLY A 161 -23.72 -9.54 -33.19
N ASP A 162 -24.99 -9.40 -33.58
CA ASP A 162 -25.59 -8.10 -33.83
C ASP A 162 -25.74 -7.31 -32.51
N ALA A 163 -25.54 -6.01 -32.56
CA ALA A 163 -25.53 -5.14 -31.38
C ALA A 163 -26.87 -5.15 -30.64
N ASP A 164 -27.98 -5.26 -31.34
CA ASP A 164 -29.32 -5.35 -30.74
C ASP A 164 -29.56 -6.72 -30.07
N ASP A 165 -28.99 -7.79 -30.65
CA ASP A 165 -29.05 -9.12 -30.04
C ASP A 165 -28.23 -9.19 -28.74
N ILE A 166 -27.05 -8.59 -28.75
CA ILE A 166 -26.20 -8.47 -27.54
C ILE A 166 -26.96 -7.69 -26.45
N LEU A 167 -27.55 -6.55 -26.81
CA LEU A 167 -28.32 -5.75 -25.84
C LEU A 167 -29.48 -6.53 -25.23
N ARG A 168 -30.27 -7.27 -26.06
CA ARG A 168 -31.35 -8.12 -25.55
C ARG A 168 -30.86 -9.23 -24.65
N HIS A 169 -29.71 -9.82 -24.94
CA HIS A 169 -29.11 -10.83 -24.09
C HIS A 169 -28.68 -10.24 -22.72
N VAL A 170 -28.04 -9.08 -22.74
CA VAL A 170 -27.64 -8.35 -21.53
C VAL A 170 -28.88 -7.99 -20.72
N GLN A 171 -29.95 -7.42 -21.32
CA GLN A 171 -31.18 -7.11 -20.62
C GLN A 171 -31.75 -8.33 -19.89
N ALA A 172 -31.93 -9.44 -20.59
CA ALA A 172 -32.47 -10.67 -19.99
C ALA A 172 -31.61 -11.20 -18.84
N GLY A 173 -30.28 -11.15 -18.99
CA GLY A 173 -29.37 -11.72 -18.01
C GLY A 173 -29.17 -10.87 -16.75
N ILE A 174 -29.29 -9.54 -16.83
CA ILE A 174 -29.04 -8.66 -15.66
C ILE A 174 -30.28 -8.41 -14.79
N LEU A 175 -31.49 -8.70 -15.25
CA LEU A 175 -32.75 -8.38 -14.56
C LEU A 175 -32.75 -8.85 -13.08
N GLY A 176 -32.47 -10.14 -12.83
CA GLY A 176 -32.47 -10.68 -11.47
C GLY A 176 -31.38 -10.12 -10.58
N HIS A 177 -30.26 -9.69 -11.15
CA HIS A 177 -29.20 -9.00 -10.39
C HIS A 177 -29.60 -7.57 -10.06
N GLY A 178 -30.27 -6.89 -10.98
CA GLY A 178 -30.85 -5.57 -10.78
C GLY A 178 -31.91 -5.55 -9.66
N GLU A 179 -32.82 -6.53 -9.65
CA GLU A 179 -33.83 -6.65 -8.59
C GLU A 179 -33.18 -6.84 -7.20
N ARG A 180 -32.17 -7.70 -7.10
CA ARG A 180 -31.41 -7.89 -5.84
C ARG A 180 -30.71 -6.61 -5.38
N PHE A 181 -30.14 -5.86 -6.31
CA PHE A 181 -29.52 -4.59 -5.99
C PHE A 181 -30.56 -3.56 -5.49
N LEU A 182 -31.68 -3.41 -6.19
CA LEU A 182 -32.77 -2.50 -5.79
C LEU A 182 -33.39 -2.88 -4.45
N ASP A 183 -33.48 -4.18 -4.14
CA ASP A 183 -33.91 -4.65 -2.82
C ASP A 183 -32.90 -4.30 -1.73
N GLY A 184 -31.62 -4.49 -2.00
CA GLY A 184 -30.54 -4.08 -1.10
C GLY A 184 -30.53 -2.57 -0.82
N LEU A 185 -30.85 -1.72 -1.81
CA LEU A 185 -31.03 -0.29 -1.59
C LEU A 185 -32.21 0.00 -0.67
N ARG A 186 -33.37 -0.66 -0.86
CA ARG A 186 -34.58 -0.49 -0.02
C ARG A 186 -34.34 -0.94 1.42
N THR A 187 -33.57 -2.00 1.63
CA THR A 187 -33.26 -2.54 2.95
C THR A 187 -32.09 -1.82 3.65
N GLY A 188 -31.42 -0.90 2.95
CA GLY A 188 -30.28 -0.15 3.48
C GLY A 188 -28.96 -0.95 3.53
N SER A 189 -28.89 -2.09 2.86
CA SER A 189 -27.69 -2.96 2.85
C SER A 189 -26.46 -2.26 2.28
N TYR A 190 -26.65 -1.23 1.45
CA TYR A 190 -25.57 -0.45 0.83
C TYR A 190 -25.26 0.87 1.53
N ASN A 191 -26.02 1.23 2.59
CA ASN A 191 -25.92 2.55 3.23
C ASN A 191 -24.52 2.86 3.79
N GLY A 192 -23.78 1.83 4.13
CA GLY A 192 -22.45 1.97 4.73
C GLY A 192 -21.33 2.36 3.75
N HIS A 193 -21.47 2.04 2.47
CA HIS A 193 -20.33 2.05 1.56
C HIS A 193 -20.61 2.64 0.19
N LEU A 194 -21.84 2.57 -0.32
CA LEU A 194 -22.19 3.07 -1.64
C LEU A 194 -22.53 4.57 -1.58
N GLU A 195 -21.94 5.36 -2.48
CA GLU A 195 -22.29 6.77 -2.60
C GLU A 195 -23.67 6.95 -3.22
N ALA A 196 -24.42 7.96 -2.74
CA ALA A 196 -25.77 8.20 -3.20
C ALA A 196 -25.86 8.47 -4.72
N SER A 197 -24.88 9.18 -5.29
CA SER A 197 -24.82 9.45 -6.73
C SER A 197 -24.63 8.18 -7.54
N THR A 198 -23.75 7.29 -7.11
CA THR A 198 -23.51 5.98 -7.76
C THR A 198 -24.73 5.08 -7.61
N ALA A 199 -25.34 5.03 -6.44
CA ALA A 199 -26.56 4.26 -6.18
C ALA A 199 -27.71 4.70 -7.10
N VAL A 200 -27.96 6.01 -7.20
CA VAL A 200 -29.02 6.56 -8.05
C VAL A 200 -28.76 6.31 -9.53
N ARG A 201 -27.52 6.54 -9.98
CA ARG A 201 -27.15 6.29 -11.38
C ARG A 201 -27.35 4.82 -11.75
N LEU A 202 -26.83 3.90 -10.96
CA LEU A 202 -26.94 2.47 -11.24
C LEU A 202 -28.41 1.99 -11.13
N ALA A 203 -29.15 2.43 -10.12
CA ALA A 203 -30.57 2.08 -9.97
C ALA A 203 -31.42 2.56 -11.16
N THR A 204 -31.13 3.75 -11.68
CA THR A 204 -31.81 4.29 -12.86
C THR A 204 -31.49 3.45 -14.09
N LEU A 205 -30.23 3.17 -14.36
CA LEU A 205 -29.81 2.35 -15.51
C LEU A 205 -30.39 0.93 -15.45
N LEU A 206 -30.33 0.28 -14.28
CA LEU A 206 -30.89 -1.07 -14.10
C LEU A 206 -32.41 -1.11 -14.31
N ARG A 207 -33.11 -0.08 -13.85
CA ARG A 207 -34.55 0.04 -14.11
C ARG A 207 -34.84 0.27 -15.58
N ASP A 208 -34.08 1.16 -16.24
CA ASP A 208 -34.29 1.49 -17.64
C ASP A 208 -33.94 0.29 -18.56
N MET A 209 -32.97 -0.53 -18.16
CA MET A 209 -32.65 -1.81 -18.82
C MET A 209 -33.79 -2.85 -18.77
N ALA A 210 -34.72 -2.71 -17.84
CA ALA A 210 -35.93 -3.57 -17.81
C ALA A 210 -37.00 -3.18 -18.85
N ASP A 211 -36.88 -2.00 -19.46
CA ASP A 211 -37.83 -1.54 -20.47
C ASP A 211 -37.51 -2.16 -21.83
N PRO A 212 -38.50 -2.72 -22.56
CA PRO A 212 -38.29 -3.24 -23.93
C PRO A 212 -37.73 -2.18 -24.91
N ASN A 213 -38.06 -0.91 -24.68
CA ASN A 213 -37.62 0.22 -25.50
C ASN A 213 -36.45 0.98 -24.86
N VAL A 214 -35.51 0.27 -24.27
CA VAL A 214 -34.42 0.85 -23.51
C VAL A 214 -33.66 1.99 -24.22
N LEU A 215 -33.47 1.90 -25.53
CA LEU A 215 -32.77 2.94 -26.29
C LEU A 215 -33.56 4.27 -26.31
N GLU A 216 -34.87 4.22 -26.49
CA GLU A 216 -35.72 5.42 -26.44
C GLU A 216 -35.78 6.01 -25.05
N VAL A 217 -35.91 5.15 -24.03
CA VAL A 217 -35.89 5.57 -22.62
C VAL A 217 -34.55 6.23 -22.27
N TYR A 218 -33.45 5.60 -22.59
CA TYR A 218 -32.11 6.13 -22.37
C TYR A 218 -31.90 7.48 -23.06
N GLN A 219 -32.23 7.61 -24.32
CA GLN A 219 -32.12 8.88 -25.07
C GLN A 219 -32.98 9.98 -24.44
N ARG A 220 -34.20 9.66 -24.02
CA ARG A 220 -35.08 10.63 -23.36
C ARG A 220 -34.55 11.10 -22.03
N VAL A 221 -33.95 10.19 -21.23
CA VAL A 221 -33.44 10.49 -19.87
C VAL A 221 -32.10 11.23 -19.93
N THR A 222 -31.20 10.81 -20.82
CA THR A 222 -29.83 11.33 -20.87
C THR A 222 -29.65 12.48 -21.87
N GLY A 223 -30.55 12.60 -22.87
CA GLY A 223 -30.40 13.51 -24.00
C GLY A 223 -29.33 13.08 -25.00
N THR A 224 -28.72 11.91 -24.82
CA THR A 224 -27.66 11.38 -25.68
C THR A 224 -28.24 10.40 -26.70
N VAL A 225 -27.75 10.42 -27.94
CA VAL A 225 -28.15 9.43 -28.93
C VAL A 225 -27.82 8.03 -28.42
N ALA A 226 -28.86 7.24 -28.25
CA ALA A 226 -28.74 5.89 -27.72
C ALA A 226 -28.44 4.89 -28.83
N THR A 227 -27.32 4.18 -28.71
CA THR A 227 -27.03 2.95 -29.42
C THR A 227 -26.85 1.81 -28.46
N PRO A 228 -27.03 0.53 -28.84
CA PRO A 228 -26.78 -0.59 -27.96
C PRO A 228 -25.41 -0.52 -27.23
N GLY A 229 -24.35 -0.18 -27.99
CA GLY A 229 -23.00 -0.03 -27.42
C GLY A 229 -22.92 1.04 -26.34
N VAL A 230 -23.47 2.23 -26.57
CA VAL A 230 -23.48 3.34 -25.60
C VAL A 230 -24.18 2.94 -24.31
N VAL A 231 -25.32 2.26 -24.38
CA VAL A 231 -26.06 1.82 -23.20
C VAL A 231 -25.31 0.73 -22.43
N ILE A 232 -24.71 -0.24 -23.14
CA ILE A 232 -23.89 -1.31 -22.52
C ILE A 232 -22.65 -0.73 -21.87
N ASP A 233 -21.98 0.24 -22.49
CA ASP A 233 -20.80 0.90 -21.93
C ASP A 233 -21.16 1.69 -20.66
N ASP A 234 -22.28 2.41 -20.67
CA ASP A 234 -22.69 3.22 -19.50
C ASP A 234 -23.09 2.36 -18.31
N ILE A 235 -23.85 1.28 -18.52
CA ILE A 235 -24.19 0.36 -17.41
C ILE A 235 -22.95 -0.38 -16.90
N THR A 236 -22.02 -0.74 -17.79
CA THR A 236 -20.74 -1.37 -17.41
C THR A 236 -19.90 -0.42 -16.55
N ALA A 237 -19.83 0.86 -16.92
CA ALA A 237 -19.14 1.88 -16.14
C ALA A 237 -19.80 2.11 -14.77
N ALA A 238 -21.14 2.16 -14.72
CA ALA A 238 -21.87 2.32 -13.46
C ALA A 238 -21.70 1.11 -12.52
N LEU A 239 -21.77 -0.11 -13.05
CA LEU A 239 -21.49 -1.33 -12.30
C LEU A 239 -20.05 -1.34 -11.76
N THR A 240 -19.09 -0.95 -12.60
CA THR A 240 -17.67 -0.89 -12.20
C THR A 240 -17.46 0.10 -11.07
N SER A 241 -18.00 1.32 -11.19
CA SER A 241 -17.91 2.32 -10.10
C SER A 241 -18.52 1.82 -8.80
N ALA A 242 -19.70 1.19 -8.85
CA ALA A 242 -20.36 0.66 -7.66
C ALA A 242 -19.57 -0.51 -7.02
N ILE A 243 -18.98 -1.39 -7.84
CA ILE A 243 -18.11 -2.46 -7.35
C ILE A 243 -16.88 -1.88 -6.67
N GLU A 244 -16.23 -0.89 -7.28
CA GLU A 244 -15.03 -0.24 -6.72
C GLU A 244 -15.32 0.44 -5.36
N GLU A 245 -16.48 1.06 -5.19
CA GLU A 245 -16.88 1.65 -3.91
C GLU A 245 -17.15 0.60 -2.82
N LEU A 246 -17.68 -0.57 -3.19
CA LEU A 246 -17.98 -1.66 -2.27
C LEU A 246 -16.78 -2.57 -2.01
N THR A 247 -15.74 -2.51 -2.86
CA THR A 247 -14.56 -3.36 -2.75
C THR A 247 -13.31 -2.50 -2.66
N ARG A 248 -12.32 -3.02 -1.94
CA ARG A 248 -11.05 -2.33 -1.85
C ARG A 248 -10.18 -2.68 -3.06
N PRO A 249 -9.72 -1.71 -3.87
CA PRO A 249 -8.81 -1.99 -4.97
C PRO A 249 -7.49 -2.61 -4.48
N VAL A 250 -7.06 -3.69 -5.10
CA VAL A 250 -5.81 -4.39 -4.75
C VAL A 250 -4.59 -3.46 -4.84
N ASP A 251 -4.59 -2.54 -5.80
CA ASP A 251 -3.51 -1.57 -5.97
C ASP A 251 -3.46 -0.53 -4.85
N ALA A 252 -4.61 -0.16 -4.27
CA ALA A 252 -4.65 0.71 -3.11
C ALA A 252 -4.03 0.03 -1.87
N ILE A 253 -4.25 -1.28 -1.69
CA ILE A 253 -3.60 -2.07 -0.63
C ILE A 253 -2.08 -2.06 -0.81
N LYS A 254 -1.60 -2.33 -2.02
CA LYS A 254 -0.16 -2.28 -2.34
C LYS A 254 0.43 -0.90 -2.11
N HIS A 255 -0.30 0.16 -2.46
CA HIS A 255 0.15 1.53 -2.29
C HIS A 255 0.22 1.93 -0.81
N GLN A 256 -0.78 1.58 -0.03
CA GLN A 256 -0.78 1.83 1.42
C GLN A 256 0.29 1.02 2.15
N ALA A 257 0.50 -0.24 1.79
CA ALA A 257 1.60 -1.04 2.35
C ALA A 257 2.97 -0.38 2.10
N LYS A 258 3.19 0.16 0.91
CA LYS A 258 4.41 0.95 0.60
C LYS A 258 4.50 2.21 1.46
N THR A 259 3.41 2.91 1.68
CA THR A 259 3.38 4.14 2.49
C THR A 259 3.65 3.84 3.97
N VAL A 260 3.09 2.77 4.50
CA VAL A 260 3.34 2.32 5.89
C VAL A 260 4.80 1.91 6.06
N THR A 261 5.37 1.17 5.09
CA THR A 261 6.79 0.79 5.11
C THR A 261 7.71 2.03 5.14
N VAL A 262 7.38 3.06 4.36
CA VAL A 262 8.12 4.34 4.38
C VAL A 262 7.94 5.07 5.73
N GLY A 263 6.78 4.96 6.37
CA GLY A 263 6.52 5.56 7.69
C GLY A 263 7.28 4.89 8.83
N ILE A 264 7.38 3.57 8.82
CA ILE A 264 8.13 2.78 9.83
C ILE A 264 9.63 3.05 9.73
N SER A 265 10.13 3.32 8.53
CA SER A 265 11.56 3.60 8.30
C SER A 265 12.04 4.97 8.82
N ARG A 266 11.18 5.80 9.40
CA ARG A 266 11.59 7.06 10.03
C ARG A 266 12.40 6.88 11.33
N ASN A 267 12.42 5.71 11.91
CA ASN A 267 13.20 5.38 13.11
C ASN A 267 14.55 4.74 12.79
N ASP A 268 15.01 4.79 11.54
CA ASP A 268 16.27 4.19 11.15
C ASP A 268 17.45 5.17 11.38
N GLU A 269 17.65 5.55 12.65
CA GLU A 269 18.86 6.28 13.07
C GLU A 269 20.13 5.51 12.63
N GLY A 270 20.06 4.17 12.63
CA GLY A 270 21.16 3.31 12.19
C GLY A 270 21.55 3.43 10.70
N VAL A 271 20.67 3.93 9.81
CA VAL A 271 21.04 4.17 8.41
C VAL A 271 21.96 5.37 8.27
N LEU A 272 21.71 6.42 9.05
CA LEU A 272 22.53 7.63 9.02
C LEU A 272 23.92 7.39 9.63
N ASP A 273 24.05 6.43 10.55
CA ASP A 273 25.33 6.11 11.20
C ASP A 273 26.27 5.23 10.35
N ARG A 274 25.81 4.77 9.18
CA ARG A 274 26.63 3.97 8.27
C ARG A 274 27.74 4.80 7.66
N ALA A 275 28.96 4.22 7.62
CA ALA A 275 30.15 4.93 7.16
C ALA A 275 30.00 5.49 5.75
N LEU A 276 29.46 4.69 4.82
CA LEU A 276 29.26 5.14 3.44
C LEU A 276 28.25 6.28 3.32
N VAL A 277 27.22 6.31 4.17
CA VAL A 277 26.25 7.42 4.24
C VAL A 277 26.92 8.68 4.78
N GLN A 278 27.71 8.54 5.83
CA GLN A 278 28.47 9.65 6.42
C GLN A 278 29.45 10.28 5.41
N GLU A 279 30.12 9.45 4.59
CA GLU A 279 31.01 9.94 3.52
C GLU A 279 30.25 10.76 2.47
N VAL A 280 29.03 10.38 2.10
CA VAL A 280 28.19 11.17 1.18
C VAL A 280 27.80 12.52 1.80
N LEU A 281 27.43 12.53 3.08
CA LEU A 281 27.09 13.75 3.80
C LEU A 281 28.33 14.66 3.99
N ALA A 282 29.48 14.08 4.31
CA ALA A 282 30.76 14.79 4.44
C ALA A 282 31.24 15.39 3.11
N ALA A 283 30.93 14.74 1.98
CA ALA A 283 31.15 15.30 0.65
C ALA A 283 30.23 16.50 0.33
N GLY A 284 29.33 16.88 1.25
CA GLY A 284 28.45 18.05 1.16
C GLY A 284 27.09 17.80 0.51
N ALA A 285 26.68 16.54 0.31
CA ALA A 285 25.33 16.23 -0.10
C ALA A 285 24.34 16.59 1.02
N GLY A 286 23.33 17.42 0.71
CA GLY A 286 22.32 17.80 1.70
C GLY A 286 21.44 16.62 2.09
N ARG A 287 21.20 16.40 3.39
CA ARG A 287 20.31 15.33 3.87
C ARG A 287 18.90 15.43 3.25
N ASP A 288 18.41 16.63 3.01
CA ASP A 288 17.11 16.93 2.39
C ASP A 288 17.03 16.54 0.90
N ARG A 289 18.18 16.20 0.29
CA ARG A 289 18.30 15.78 -1.12
C ARG A 289 18.54 14.28 -1.29
N LEU A 290 18.73 13.55 -0.21
CA LEU A 290 18.93 12.10 -0.22
C LEU A 290 17.62 11.42 0.16
N SER A 291 17.02 10.71 -0.80
CA SER A 291 15.82 9.92 -0.54
C SER A 291 16.12 8.79 0.45
N TYR A 292 15.10 8.33 1.17
CA TYR A 292 15.27 7.17 2.05
C TYR A 292 15.80 5.94 1.28
N ARG A 293 15.28 5.72 0.07
CA ARG A 293 15.75 4.62 -0.80
C ARG A 293 17.25 4.74 -1.09
N THR A 294 17.73 5.94 -1.40
CA THR A 294 19.15 6.22 -1.61
C THR A 294 19.98 5.88 -0.37
N LEU A 295 19.53 6.33 0.81
CA LEU A 295 20.21 6.07 2.08
C LEU A 295 20.22 4.59 2.43
N LYS A 296 19.12 3.89 2.20
CA LYS A 296 19.01 2.45 2.45
C LYS A 296 19.97 1.65 1.57
N VAL A 297 20.03 1.95 0.26
CA VAL A 297 20.97 1.29 -0.66
C VAL A 297 22.42 1.54 -0.24
N LEU A 298 22.75 2.77 0.20
CA LEU A 298 24.09 3.07 0.72
C LEU A 298 24.42 2.28 1.98
N ALA A 299 23.44 2.15 2.89
CA ALA A 299 23.62 1.37 4.11
C ALA A 299 23.77 -0.14 3.83
N ASP A 300 23.08 -0.65 2.82
CA ASP A 300 23.19 -2.05 2.40
C ASP A 300 24.52 -2.32 1.66
N LEU A 301 25.06 -1.33 0.94
CA LEU A 301 26.37 -1.39 0.31
C LEU A 301 27.54 -1.21 1.30
N ASP A 302 27.30 -0.56 2.44
CA ASP A 302 28.34 -0.21 3.45
C ASP A 302 29.24 -1.40 3.84
N PRO A 303 28.72 -2.61 4.11
CA PRO A 303 29.58 -3.75 4.44
C PRO A 303 30.51 -4.21 3.31
N ALA A 304 30.24 -3.81 2.08
CA ALA A 304 31.08 -4.13 0.93
C ALA A 304 32.24 -3.16 0.74
N VAL A 305 32.14 -1.96 1.31
CA VAL A 305 33.12 -0.88 1.13
C VAL A 305 34.21 -0.96 2.19
N GLU A 306 35.47 -1.13 1.74
CA GLU A 306 36.63 -1.07 2.59
C GLU A 306 37.02 0.38 2.93
N SER A 307 36.98 1.27 1.94
CA SER A 307 37.30 2.68 2.12
C SER A 307 36.78 3.57 1.00
N VAL A 308 36.51 4.84 1.31
CA VAL A 308 36.27 5.91 0.35
C VAL A 308 37.54 6.72 0.18
N VAL A 309 38.07 6.78 -1.03
CA VAL A 309 39.39 7.38 -1.34
C VAL A 309 39.28 8.75 -1.99
N GLY A 310 38.09 9.18 -2.33
CA GLY A 310 37.84 10.51 -2.88
C GLY A 310 36.41 10.68 -3.36
N PHE A 311 36.01 11.92 -3.61
CA PHE A 311 34.69 12.24 -4.12
C PHE A 311 34.71 13.38 -5.14
N THR A 312 33.71 13.39 -6.02
CA THR A 312 33.38 14.55 -6.88
C THR A 312 31.89 14.81 -6.76
N ARG A 313 31.55 16.04 -6.36
CA ARG A 313 30.16 16.46 -6.30
C ARG A 313 29.80 17.32 -7.51
N TYR A 314 28.67 16.98 -8.12
CA TYR A 314 28.14 17.66 -9.30
C TYR A 314 26.82 18.33 -8.99
N ARG A 315 26.57 19.51 -9.64
CA ARG A 315 25.27 20.16 -9.72
C ARG A 315 24.69 19.93 -11.10
N ILE A 316 23.40 19.70 -11.16
CA ILE A 316 22.64 19.57 -12.40
C ILE A 316 21.66 20.73 -12.47
N GLU A 317 21.58 21.40 -13.61
CA GLU A 317 20.68 22.49 -13.92
C GLU A 317 19.92 22.17 -15.21
N GLY A 318 18.61 22.44 -15.21
CA GLY A 318 17.70 22.06 -16.30
C GLY A 318 17.00 20.70 -16.07
N ASP A 319 16.27 20.26 -17.08
CA ASP A 319 15.55 18.99 -17.05
C ASP A 319 16.45 17.84 -17.53
N PRO A 320 16.75 16.84 -16.67
CA PRO A 320 17.54 15.68 -17.06
C PRO A 320 16.98 14.89 -18.26
N ALA A 321 15.66 14.96 -18.49
CA ALA A 321 14.99 14.33 -19.63
C ALA A 321 15.17 15.07 -20.95
N ALA A 322 15.42 16.37 -20.88
CA ALA A 322 15.65 17.25 -22.05
C ALA A 322 17.11 17.73 -22.11
N ASP A 323 17.33 19.04 -22.11
CA ASP A 323 18.65 19.66 -22.12
C ASP A 323 19.04 20.12 -20.70
N ALA A 324 19.88 19.33 -20.04
CA ALA A 324 20.44 19.67 -18.75
C ALA A 324 21.95 19.83 -18.82
N THR A 325 22.45 20.75 -18.01
CA THR A 325 23.87 20.96 -17.81
C THR A 325 24.33 20.39 -16.49
N ILE A 326 25.61 20.04 -16.42
CA ILE A 326 26.26 19.52 -15.23
C ILE A 326 27.57 20.27 -14.97
N SER A 327 27.77 20.70 -13.75
CA SER A 327 28.99 21.38 -13.30
C SER A 327 29.55 20.71 -12.06
N ILE A 328 30.86 20.86 -11.84
CA ILE A 328 31.52 20.35 -10.64
C ILE A 328 31.42 21.40 -9.55
N VAL A 329 30.91 20.96 -8.38
CA VAL A 329 30.77 21.82 -7.20
C VAL A 329 32.00 21.68 -6.29
N ASP A 330 32.43 20.43 -6.06
CA ASP A 330 33.53 20.15 -5.14
C ASP A 330 34.24 18.83 -5.50
N ARG A 331 35.49 18.68 -5.04
CA ARG A 331 36.32 17.48 -5.17
C ARG A 331 37.17 17.27 -3.93
N GLY A 332 37.23 16.04 -3.46
CA GLY A 332 38.07 15.64 -2.33
C GLY A 332 38.88 14.41 -2.61
N GLY A 333 39.96 14.21 -1.85
CA GLY A 333 40.83 13.05 -1.96
C GLY A 333 41.38 12.85 -3.38
N LEU A 334 41.41 11.60 -3.81
CA LEU A 334 41.93 11.18 -5.14
C LEU A 334 41.25 11.94 -6.31
N SER A 335 40.02 12.35 -6.17
CA SER A 335 39.29 13.04 -7.24
C SER A 335 39.85 14.40 -7.65
N ARG A 336 40.77 14.98 -6.87
CA ARG A 336 41.48 16.21 -7.24
C ARG A 336 42.48 15.97 -8.36
N GLU A 337 43.01 14.75 -8.44
CA GLU A 337 44.02 14.36 -9.41
C GLU A 337 43.41 13.66 -10.64
N VAL A 338 42.17 13.24 -10.56
CA VAL A 338 41.46 12.50 -11.63
C VAL A 338 40.63 13.47 -12.49
N PRO A 339 40.93 13.58 -13.81
CA PRO A 339 40.13 14.44 -14.68
C PRO A 339 38.71 13.89 -14.87
N SER A 340 37.74 14.79 -14.83
CA SER A 340 36.37 14.47 -15.15
C SER A 340 36.03 14.88 -16.58
N ARG A 341 35.17 14.13 -17.25
CA ARG A 341 34.61 14.56 -18.54
C ARG A 341 33.95 15.96 -18.44
N VAL A 342 33.34 16.25 -17.30
CA VAL A 342 32.64 17.53 -17.04
C VAL A 342 33.61 18.74 -17.11
N ASP A 343 34.91 18.52 -16.91
CA ASP A 343 35.93 19.59 -17.09
C ASP A 343 35.99 20.12 -18.53
N ARG A 344 35.56 19.29 -19.50
CA ARG A 344 35.63 19.60 -20.93
C ARG A 344 34.24 19.76 -21.58
N ASN A 345 33.23 19.22 -20.98
CA ASN A 345 31.88 19.21 -21.55
C ASN A 345 30.82 19.25 -20.44
N ALA A 346 30.11 20.37 -20.35
CA ALA A 346 29.08 20.62 -19.35
C ALA A 346 27.72 20.01 -19.68
N HIS A 347 27.54 19.32 -20.80
CA HIS A 347 26.27 18.64 -21.10
C HIS A 347 26.10 17.39 -20.24
N LEU A 348 24.89 17.23 -19.69
CA LEU A 348 24.50 16.04 -18.93
C LEU A 348 24.24 14.87 -19.90
N VAL A 349 25.20 13.97 -20.04
CA VAL A 349 25.13 12.82 -20.95
C VAL A 349 25.67 11.51 -20.33
N GLY A 350 25.37 10.39 -20.95
CA GLY A 350 25.88 9.06 -20.58
C GLY A 350 25.42 8.62 -19.18
N THR A 351 26.30 7.97 -18.42
CA THR A 351 25.99 7.39 -17.11
C THR A 351 25.38 8.42 -16.14
N LYS A 352 25.90 9.65 -16.12
CA LYS A 352 25.37 10.69 -15.23
C LYS A 352 23.94 11.10 -15.61
N ARG A 353 23.61 11.14 -16.91
CA ARG A 353 22.23 11.39 -17.37
C ARG A 353 21.31 10.26 -16.95
N ARG A 354 21.73 9.01 -17.10
CA ARG A 354 20.96 7.84 -16.67
C ARG A 354 20.65 7.92 -15.17
N ILE A 355 21.67 8.17 -14.33
CA ILE A 355 21.48 8.29 -12.87
C ILE A 355 20.53 9.42 -12.51
N ALA A 356 20.63 10.57 -13.20
CA ALA A 356 19.75 11.69 -12.97
C ALA A 356 18.28 11.39 -13.34
N SER A 357 18.06 10.58 -14.38
CA SER A 357 16.74 10.12 -14.81
C SER A 357 16.19 9.03 -13.89
N ASP A 358 16.98 8.00 -13.60
CA ASP A 358 16.55 6.84 -12.80
C ASP A 358 16.45 7.18 -11.31
N LYS A 359 17.22 8.17 -10.85
CA LYS A 359 17.32 8.62 -9.45
C LYS A 359 17.75 7.49 -8.49
N GLU A 360 18.57 6.59 -8.98
CA GLU A 360 19.05 5.40 -8.27
C GLU A 360 20.56 5.44 -8.07
N VAL A 361 21.02 4.82 -6.97
CA VAL A 361 22.45 4.60 -6.71
C VAL A 361 22.99 3.61 -7.74
N LEU A 362 24.16 3.92 -8.29
CA LEU A 362 24.82 3.05 -9.25
C LEU A 362 26.27 2.77 -8.83
N VAL A 363 26.63 1.50 -8.77
CA VAL A 363 28.02 1.03 -8.65
C VAL A 363 28.56 0.76 -10.05
N ALA A 364 29.74 1.28 -10.35
CA ALA A 364 30.36 1.12 -11.68
C ALA A 364 31.88 1.10 -11.60
N ARG A 365 32.51 0.74 -12.71
CA ARG A 365 33.99 0.91 -12.93
C ARG A 365 34.26 2.07 -13.87
N GLY A 366 35.26 2.88 -13.54
CA GLY A 366 35.76 3.93 -14.43
C GLY A 366 36.33 3.30 -15.71
N ARG A 367 35.87 3.83 -16.85
CA ARG A 367 36.26 3.28 -18.17
C ARG A 367 37.77 3.47 -18.48
N SER A 368 38.38 4.55 -17.98
CA SER A 368 39.75 4.93 -18.26
C SER A 368 40.77 4.33 -17.29
N ASP A 369 40.39 4.06 -16.06
CA ASP A 369 41.28 3.71 -14.97
C ASP A 369 40.89 2.44 -14.19
N GLY A 370 39.71 1.85 -14.53
CA GLY A 370 39.21 0.64 -13.89
C GLY A 370 38.78 0.79 -12.42
N ARG A 371 38.84 2.03 -11.86
CA ARG A 371 38.51 2.27 -10.46
C ARG A 371 37.02 2.11 -10.19
N THR A 372 36.71 1.59 -9.03
CA THR A 372 35.32 1.42 -8.60
C THR A 372 34.76 2.74 -8.06
N VAL A 373 33.54 3.06 -8.47
CA VAL A 373 32.82 4.28 -8.10
C VAL A 373 31.38 3.98 -7.72
N VAL A 374 30.87 4.77 -6.77
CA VAL A 374 29.44 4.79 -6.40
C VAL A 374 28.88 6.15 -6.76
N PHE A 375 27.85 6.17 -7.58
CA PHE A 375 27.11 7.38 -7.92
C PHE A 375 25.88 7.48 -7.04
N VAL A 376 25.69 8.61 -6.40
CA VAL A 376 24.59 8.91 -5.47
C VAL A 376 23.81 10.09 -6.00
N PRO A 377 22.53 9.93 -6.42
CA PRO A 377 21.70 11.03 -6.88
C PRO A 377 21.24 11.92 -5.72
N GLU A 378 21.28 13.22 -5.93
CA GLU A 378 20.70 14.25 -5.04
C GLU A 378 19.39 14.73 -5.64
N VAL A 379 18.25 14.42 -5.00
CA VAL A 379 16.90 14.68 -5.52
C VAL A 379 16.20 15.73 -4.65
N LYS A 380 15.63 16.77 -5.27
CA LYS A 380 14.80 17.75 -4.60
C LYS A 380 13.52 18.02 -5.42
N GLY A 381 12.36 17.98 -4.75
CA GLY A 381 11.08 18.18 -5.44
C GLY A 381 10.82 17.19 -6.58
N GLY A 382 11.29 15.94 -6.45
CA GLY A 382 11.13 14.91 -7.47
C GLY A 382 12.13 15.00 -8.64
N THR A 383 12.99 16.03 -8.71
CA THR A 383 13.99 16.21 -9.77
C THR A 383 15.40 15.99 -9.23
N CYS A 384 16.27 15.34 -10.01
CA CYS A 384 17.68 15.19 -9.66
C CYS A 384 18.41 16.51 -9.89
N THR A 385 18.89 17.13 -8.82
CA THR A 385 19.57 18.43 -8.82
C THR A 385 21.07 18.32 -8.65
N GLY A 386 21.59 17.11 -8.44
CA GLY A 386 23.02 16.86 -8.29
C GLY A 386 23.35 15.37 -8.24
N ILE A 387 24.63 15.08 -8.29
CA ILE A 387 25.16 13.74 -8.13
C ILE A 387 26.44 13.83 -7.29
N THR A 388 26.53 13.01 -6.25
CA THR A 388 27.79 12.76 -5.55
C THR A 388 28.39 11.46 -6.07
N LEU A 389 29.61 11.52 -6.63
CA LEU A 389 30.40 10.37 -7.06
C LEU A 389 31.45 10.09 -6.00
N LEU A 390 31.45 8.89 -5.43
CA LEU A 390 32.49 8.41 -4.53
C LEU A 390 33.42 7.47 -5.27
N HIS A 391 34.75 7.65 -5.11
CA HIS A 391 35.73 6.63 -5.45
C HIS A 391 35.89 5.71 -4.25
N VAL A 392 35.56 4.44 -4.43
CA VAL A 392 35.55 3.45 -3.35
C VAL A 392 36.54 2.31 -3.62
N ARG A 393 37.06 1.73 -2.54
CA ARG A 393 37.66 0.40 -2.56
C ARG A 393 36.65 -0.55 -1.93
N PHE A 394 36.35 -1.64 -2.61
CA PHE A 394 35.59 -2.74 -2.03
C PHE A 394 36.54 -3.74 -1.41
N HIS A 395 36.10 -4.46 -0.39
CA HIS A 395 36.74 -5.66 0.07
C HIS A 395 36.95 -6.62 -1.13
N ASP A 396 38.03 -7.37 -1.13
CA ASP A 396 38.24 -8.37 -2.22
C ASP A 396 37.13 -9.41 -2.18
N ARG A 397 36.87 -9.97 -1.01
CA ARG A 397 35.80 -10.97 -0.78
C ARG A 397 35.10 -10.73 0.56
N LEU A 398 33.89 -11.23 0.67
CA LEU A 398 33.09 -11.17 1.89
C LEU A 398 32.53 -12.55 2.23
N PRO A 399 32.21 -12.82 3.53
CA PRO A 399 31.45 -13.99 3.90
C PRO A 399 30.12 -14.05 3.13
N ALA A 400 29.73 -15.26 2.70
CA ALA A 400 28.54 -15.45 1.85
C ALA A 400 27.27 -14.79 2.41
N ALA A 401 27.03 -14.89 3.73
CA ALA A 401 25.89 -14.27 4.36
C ALA A 401 25.89 -12.72 4.27
N THR A 402 27.07 -12.11 4.43
CA THR A 402 27.25 -10.65 4.28
C THR A 402 27.03 -10.24 2.83
N MET A 403 27.64 -10.96 1.90
CA MET A 403 27.52 -10.66 0.47
C MET A 403 26.08 -10.84 -0.03
N ARG A 404 25.37 -11.85 0.45
CA ARG A 404 23.94 -12.03 0.21
C ARG A 404 23.14 -10.79 0.63
N GLY A 405 23.36 -10.28 1.86
CA GLY A 405 22.69 -9.08 2.34
C GLY A 405 22.95 -7.85 1.46
N VAL A 406 24.21 -7.65 1.05
CA VAL A 406 24.59 -6.57 0.14
C VAL A 406 23.88 -6.69 -1.22
N LEU A 407 23.85 -7.87 -1.81
CA LEU A 407 23.19 -8.11 -3.11
C LEU A 407 21.66 -7.99 -3.03
N GLN A 408 21.05 -8.36 -1.90
CA GLN A 408 19.61 -8.16 -1.66
C GLN A 408 19.25 -6.68 -1.59
N GLY A 409 20.09 -5.88 -0.95
CA GLY A 409 19.86 -4.44 -0.78
C GLY A 409 20.21 -3.60 -2.01
N TYR A 410 21.04 -4.12 -2.93
CA TYR A 410 21.49 -3.41 -4.13
C TYR A 410 20.88 -4.00 -5.40
N ASP A 411 19.99 -3.25 -6.05
CA ASP A 411 19.37 -3.57 -7.37
C ASP A 411 18.72 -4.97 -7.43
N HIS A 412 18.32 -5.54 -6.30
CA HIS A 412 17.80 -6.92 -6.21
C HIS A 412 18.69 -7.95 -6.90
N ARG A 413 20.00 -7.71 -6.90
CA ARG A 413 20.96 -8.54 -7.62
C ARG A 413 20.99 -9.99 -7.13
N TYR A 414 20.73 -10.21 -5.83
CA TYR A 414 20.66 -11.57 -5.29
C TYR A 414 19.54 -12.38 -5.95
N ASP A 415 18.32 -11.86 -5.92
CA ASP A 415 17.16 -12.56 -6.46
C ASP A 415 17.31 -12.79 -7.96
N ARG A 416 17.77 -11.77 -8.70
CA ARG A 416 18.06 -11.87 -10.14
C ARG A 416 19.15 -12.88 -10.45
N LEU A 417 20.15 -13.04 -9.60
CA LEU A 417 21.20 -14.02 -9.77
C LEU A 417 20.69 -15.45 -9.50
N VAL A 418 19.90 -15.62 -8.44
CA VAL A 418 19.22 -16.89 -8.13
C VAL A 418 18.32 -17.31 -9.29
N ASP A 419 17.47 -16.41 -9.77
CA ASP A 419 16.56 -16.66 -10.89
C ASP A 419 17.34 -17.07 -12.14
N TRP A 420 18.39 -16.33 -12.49
CA TRP A 420 19.20 -16.64 -13.68
C TRP A 420 19.89 -18.00 -13.61
N VAL A 421 20.45 -18.36 -12.45
CA VAL A 421 21.10 -19.66 -12.25
C VAL A 421 20.09 -20.79 -12.31
N THR A 422 18.93 -20.64 -11.67
CA THR A 422 17.90 -21.70 -11.63
C THR A 422 17.19 -21.86 -12.97
N GLU A 423 16.97 -20.79 -13.72
CA GLU A 423 16.35 -20.83 -15.04
C GLU A 423 17.24 -21.55 -16.08
N THR A 424 18.54 -21.60 -15.84
CA THR A 424 19.50 -22.38 -16.66
C THR A 424 19.77 -23.78 -16.10
N GLU A 425 18.84 -24.33 -15.30
CA GLU A 425 18.89 -25.66 -14.67
C GLU A 425 20.07 -25.87 -13.69
N GLY A 426 20.71 -24.78 -13.25
CA GLY A 426 21.76 -24.80 -12.25
C GLY A 426 21.22 -24.87 -10.81
N THR A 427 22.05 -25.36 -9.89
CA THR A 427 21.74 -25.29 -8.46
C THR A 427 22.44 -24.09 -7.85
N PHE A 428 21.66 -23.11 -7.35
CA PHE A 428 22.23 -21.96 -6.68
C PHE A 428 22.77 -22.37 -5.29
N ARG A 429 23.96 -21.92 -4.97
CA ARG A 429 24.64 -22.16 -3.70
C ARG A 429 25.21 -20.86 -3.16
N ASP A 430 24.73 -20.43 -1.99
CA ASP A 430 25.14 -19.18 -1.33
C ASP A 430 26.66 -19.14 -1.01
N ASP A 431 27.26 -20.27 -0.67
CA ASP A 431 28.68 -20.35 -0.30
C ASP A 431 29.61 -19.84 -1.44
N ARG A 432 29.22 -20.02 -2.70
CA ARG A 432 29.98 -19.51 -3.85
C ARG A 432 30.07 -17.97 -3.91
N LEU A 433 29.17 -17.26 -3.25
CA LEU A 433 29.27 -15.79 -3.13
C LEU A 433 30.59 -15.35 -2.46
N ALA A 434 31.13 -16.15 -1.54
CA ALA A 434 32.40 -15.87 -0.88
C ALA A 434 33.61 -16.14 -1.75
N GLU A 435 33.47 -16.84 -2.87
CA GLU A 435 34.55 -17.19 -3.78
C GLU A 435 34.84 -16.09 -4.83
N LEU A 436 33.88 -15.18 -5.03
CA LEU A 436 33.94 -14.16 -6.08
C LEU A 436 34.32 -12.79 -5.52
N PRO A 437 35.02 -11.96 -6.32
CA PRO A 437 35.34 -10.59 -5.95
C PRO A 437 34.06 -9.77 -5.77
N VAL A 438 33.97 -9.01 -4.68
CA VAL A 438 32.84 -8.14 -4.37
C VAL A 438 32.50 -7.18 -5.50
N ALA A 439 33.52 -6.56 -6.10
CA ALA A 439 33.35 -5.64 -7.21
C ALA A 439 32.74 -6.30 -8.45
N ASP A 440 33.04 -7.57 -8.70
CA ASP A 440 32.49 -8.31 -9.83
C ASP A 440 31.01 -8.65 -9.58
N LEU A 441 30.67 -9.13 -8.38
CA LEU A 441 29.31 -9.40 -7.95
C LEU A 441 28.41 -8.15 -8.05
N LEU A 442 28.95 -6.95 -7.82
CA LEU A 442 28.20 -5.70 -7.87
C LEU A 442 28.09 -5.08 -9.26
N ILE A 443 29.06 -5.32 -10.16
CA ILE A 443 29.21 -4.55 -11.40
C ILE A 443 28.98 -5.39 -12.65
N GLN A 444 29.39 -6.66 -12.66
CA GLN A 444 29.28 -7.52 -13.86
C GLN A 444 27.79 -7.78 -14.21
N PRO A 445 27.49 -8.03 -15.49
CA PRO A 445 26.17 -8.52 -15.89
C PRO A 445 25.80 -9.78 -15.10
N ILE A 446 24.53 -9.93 -14.76
CA ILE A 446 24.05 -11.11 -14.00
C ILE A 446 24.34 -12.41 -14.76
N SER A 447 24.19 -12.40 -16.10
CA SER A 447 24.53 -13.53 -16.97
C SER A 447 25.95 -14.04 -16.74
N ASP A 448 26.91 -13.12 -16.74
CA ASP A 448 28.34 -13.45 -16.63
C ASP A 448 28.70 -13.92 -15.22
N THR A 449 28.03 -13.31 -14.21
CA THR A 449 28.16 -13.73 -12.81
C THR A 449 27.61 -15.14 -12.60
N ALA A 450 26.46 -15.46 -13.18
CA ALA A 450 25.78 -16.75 -13.06
C ALA A 450 26.59 -17.92 -13.66
N ASP A 451 27.49 -17.65 -14.64
CA ASP A 451 28.35 -18.67 -15.22
C ASP A 451 29.24 -19.39 -14.18
N HIS A 452 29.53 -18.73 -13.07
CA HIS A 452 30.29 -19.35 -11.97
C HIS A 452 29.51 -20.46 -11.24
N TRP A 453 28.20 -20.54 -11.40
CA TRP A 453 27.34 -21.62 -10.83
C TRP A 453 27.16 -22.79 -11.79
N ARG A 454 27.60 -22.66 -13.05
CA ARG A 454 27.51 -23.73 -14.06
C ARG A 454 28.68 -24.72 -14.01
N SER A 455 29.71 -24.42 -13.26
CA SER A 455 30.94 -25.25 -13.16
C SER A 455 30.97 -26.15 -11.92
#